data_56d20b2109290c896ae6c714e5706aba
#
_entry.id   56d20b2109290c896ae6c714e5706aba
#
_cell.length_a   1.000
_cell.length_b   1.000
_cell.length_c   1.000
_cell.angle_alpha   90.00
_cell.angle_beta   90.00
_cell.angle_gamma   90.00
#
_symmetry.space_group_name_H-M   'P 1'
#
loop_
_entity.id
_entity.type
_entity.pdbx_description
1 polymer ?
#
loop_
_entity_poly.entity_id
_entity_poly.type
_entity_poly.pdbx_seq_one_letter_code
_entity_poly.pdbx_strand_id
1 'polypeptide(L)'
;MKAAIVIRTKNEAAWLDRVLDALARQVDVDAEIVVVDNDSTDATVEVARRHACKVVRIPDHEYTHGRALNLGIRATTADLVAILSGHCVPANGRWLLRLAANFTVPSIAGVYGRQEPFPDSSAFDKRDLWTTFGRDRRVQRRDHFFHNANSMVRRSVWSSVPFNEALPGVEDRDWARRVQEMGWQIAYEPQASVYHFHGIHQGRDEDRAVRVARVIELIQSRATGERS
;
A
#
# COMPACT_ATOMS: atom_id res chain seq x y z
N MET A 1 19.09 8.82 0.07
CA MET A 1 17.94 9.09 -0.83
C MET A 1 16.79 9.57 0.04
N LYS A 2 16.06 10.59 -0.36
CA LYS A 2 14.94 11.13 0.40
C LYS A 2 13.63 10.48 -0.08
N ALA A 3 12.91 9.83 0.82
CA ALA A 3 11.62 9.19 0.55
C ALA A 3 10.59 9.65 1.59
N ALA A 4 9.31 9.35 1.36
CA ALA A 4 8.27 9.49 2.35
C ALA A 4 7.56 8.15 2.55
N ILE A 5 6.98 7.94 3.72
CA ILE A 5 6.17 6.78 4.05
C ILE A 5 4.79 7.27 4.50
N VAL A 6 3.75 6.83 3.82
CA VAL A 6 2.35 7.10 4.18
C VAL A 6 1.75 5.84 4.78
N ILE A 7 1.29 5.92 6.03
CA ILE A 7 0.69 4.81 6.75
C ILE A 7 -0.79 5.10 6.98
N ARG A 8 -1.69 4.24 6.48
CA ARG A 8 -3.13 4.29 6.81
C ARG A 8 -3.40 3.44 8.02
N THR A 9 -4.19 3.94 8.96
CA THR A 9 -4.51 3.21 10.19
C THR A 9 -5.86 3.60 10.78
N LYS A 10 -6.49 2.67 11.51
CA LYS A 10 -7.68 2.88 12.34
C LYS A 10 -7.67 1.89 13.49
N ASN A 11 -7.59 2.38 14.74
CA ASN A 11 -7.61 1.55 15.96
C ASN A 11 -6.56 0.42 15.92
N GLU A 12 -5.32 0.77 15.62
CA GLU A 12 -4.21 -0.17 15.43
C GLU A 12 -2.99 0.18 16.29
N ALA A 13 -3.18 0.76 17.48
CA ALA A 13 -2.09 1.26 18.33
C ALA A 13 -0.93 0.26 18.50
N ALA A 14 -1.24 -1.00 18.85
CA ALA A 14 -0.22 -2.02 19.10
C ALA A 14 0.53 -2.45 17.81
N TRP A 15 -0.16 -2.45 16.66
CA TRP A 15 0.44 -2.77 15.37
C TRP A 15 1.26 -1.60 14.84
N LEU A 16 0.72 -0.40 14.92
CA LEU A 16 1.41 0.81 14.48
C LEU A 16 2.74 1.00 15.22
N ASP A 17 2.79 0.71 16.52
CA ASP A 17 4.03 0.77 17.31
C ASP A 17 5.11 -0.17 16.73
N ARG A 18 4.74 -1.43 16.45
CA ARG A 18 5.65 -2.41 15.82
C ARG A 18 6.11 -1.98 14.42
N VAL A 19 5.21 -1.39 13.63
CA VAL A 19 5.53 -0.87 12.30
C VAL A 19 6.54 0.25 12.41
N LEU A 20 6.30 1.23 13.27
CA LEU A 20 7.17 2.40 13.44
C LEU A 20 8.53 2.00 14.01
N ASP A 21 8.59 1.05 14.93
CA ASP A 21 9.84 0.45 15.40
C ASP A 21 10.63 -0.23 14.28
N ALA A 22 9.97 -0.95 13.39
CA ALA A 22 10.63 -1.57 12.23
C ALA A 22 11.10 -0.53 11.20
N LEU A 23 10.37 0.57 11.06
CA LEU A 23 10.75 1.69 10.19
C LEU A 23 11.96 2.46 10.76
N ALA A 24 12.06 2.63 12.07
CA ALA A 24 13.22 3.25 12.72
C ALA A 24 14.54 2.46 12.49
N ARG A 25 14.45 1.17 12.14
CA ARG A 25 15.60 0.31 11.81
C ARG A 25 15.94 0.24 10.32
N GLN A 26 15.27 1.04 9.48
CA GLN A 26 15.61 1.09 8.05
C GLN A 26 16.95 1.77 7.83
N VAL A 27 17.79 1.19 6.96
CA VAL A 27 19.15 1.68 6.69
C VAL A 27 19.21 2.38 5.33
N ASP A 28 20.14 3.33 5.20
CA ASP A 28 20.50 4.02 3.95
C ASP A 28 19.39 4.87 3.32
N VAL A 29 18.30 5.15 4.06
CA VAL A 29 17.20 6.00 3.59
C VAL A 29 16.73 6.92 4.71
N ASP A 30 16.73 8.21 4.44
CA ASP A 30 16.03 9.21 5.27
C ASP A 30 14.59 9.35 4.76
N ALA A 31 13.60 9.15 5.64
CA ALA A 31 12.20 9.16 5.27
C ALA A 31 11.35 9.94 6.28
N GLU A 32 10.56 10.89 5.77
CA GLU A 32 9.47 11.46 6.57
C GLU A 32 8.30 10.47 6.65
N ILE A 33 7.67 10.35 7.82
CA ILE A 33 6.55 9.44 8.04
C ILE A 33 5.26 10.26 8.27
N VAL A 34 4.25 9.97 7.46
CA VAL A 34 2.89 10.53 7.61
C VAL A 34 1.93 9.41 7.96
N VAL A 35 1.29 9.52 9.10
CA VAL A 35 0.21 8.62 9.53
C VAL A 35 -1.12 9.27 9.19
N VAL A 36 -1.92 8.59 8.38
CA VAL A 36 -3.31 8.99 8.06
C VAL A 36 -4.25 8.19 8.95
N ASP A 37 -4.77 8.87 9.95
CA ASP A 37 -5.63 8.32 10.98
C ASP A 37 -7.11 8.46 10.60
N ASN A 38 -7.84 7.34 10.53
CA ASN A 38 -9.26 7.31 10.27
C ASN A 38 -10.08 7.28 11.57
N ASP A 39 -10.16 8.42 12.26
CA ASP A 39 -10.92 8.59 13.50
C ASP A 39 -10.68 7.47 14.54
N SER A 40 -9.42 7.15 14.82
CA SER A 40 -9.08 6.20 15.86
C SER A 40 -9.53 6.67 17.24
N THR A 41 -10.07 5.75 18.02
CA THR A 41 -10.55 5.96 19.39
C THR A 41 -9.65 5.32 20.46
N ASP A 42 -8.65 4.55 20.01
CA ASP A 42 -7.59 3.96 20.85
C ASP A 42 -6.33 4.87 20.88
N ALA A 43 -5.24 4.36 21.41
CA ALA A 43 -3.96 5.08 21.51
C ALA A 43 -3.19 5.21 20.17
N THR A 44 -3.80 4.96 19.01
CA THR A 44 -3.12 5.00 17.69
C THR A 44 -2.43 6.34 17.43
N VAL A 45 -3.14 7.45 17.67
CA VAL A 45 -2.60 8.80 17.43
C VAL A 45 -1.47 9.15 18.39
N GLU A 46 -1.56 8.73 19.65
CA GLU A 46 -0.52 8.90 20.67
C GLU A 46 0.74 8.14 20.28
N VAL A 47 0.60 6.91 19.76
CA VAL A 47 1.72 6.12 19.22
C VAL A 47 2.40 6.88 18.08
N ALA A 48 1.65 7.35 17.08
CA ALA A 48 2.21 8.10 15.96
C ALA A 48 3.01 9.34 16.41
N ARG A 49 2.47 10.09 17.38
CA ARG A 49 3.15 11.28 17.93
C ARG A 49 4.42 10.94 18.70
N ARG A 50 4.43 9.85 19.46
CA ARG A 50 5.60 9.37 20.21
C ARG A 50 6.76 9.03 19.27
N HIS A 51 6.47 8.55 18.07
CA HIS A 51 7.45 8.30 17.00
C HIS A 51 7.72 9.52 16.10
N ALA A 52 7.32 10.71 16.52
CA ALA A 52 7.51 11.97 15.79
C ALA A 52 6.92 11.97 14.35
N CYS A 53 5.88 11.16 14.11
CA CYS A 53 5.21 11.14 12.81
C CYS A 53 4.31 12.37 12.63
N LYS A 54 4.23 12.85 11.39
CA LYS A 54 3.17 13.78 11.00
C LYS A 54 1.84 13.04 10.96
N VAL A 55 0.82 13.56 11.65
CA VAL A 55 -0.51 12.95 11.67
C VAL A 55 -1.48 13.77 10.83
N VAL A 56 -2.17 13.12 9.91
CA VAL A 56 -3.29 13.65 9.13
C VAL A 56 -4.54 12.88 9.54
N ARG A 57 -5.60 13.60 9.97
CA ARG A 57 -6.87 12.96 10.34
C ARG A 57 -7.86 13.03 9.19
N ILE A 58 -8.62 11.97 9.03
CA ILE A 58 -9.74 11.87 8.10
C ILE A 58 -10.97 11.36 8.85
N PRO A 59 -12.10 12.10 8.85
CA PRO A 59 -13.34 11.64 9.47
C PRO A 59 -13.82 10.32 8.83
N ASP A 60 -14.39 9.43 9.65
CA ASP A 60 -14.80 8.09 9.19
C ASP A 60 -15.80 8.16 8.00
N HIS A 61 -16.73 9.08 8.02
CA HIS A 61 -17.73 9.27 6.95
C HIS A 61 -17.14 9.82 5.64
N GLU A 62 -15.92 10.35 5.67
CA GLU A 62 -15.19 10.83 4.48
C GLU A 62 -14.16 9.81 3.99
N TYR A 63 -13.96 8.72 4.72
CA TYR A 63 -12.89 7.79 4.45
C TYR A 63 -13.18 6.95 3.21
N THR A 64 -12.24 6.98 2.28
CA THR A 64 -11.98 5.92 1.31
C THR A 64 -10.48 5.63 1.28
N HIS A 65 -10.09 4.44 0.85
CA HIS A 65 -8.67 4.10 0.74
C HIS A 65 -7.93 5.08 -0.17
N GLY A 66 -8.52 5.42 -1.33
CA GLY A 66 -7.93 6.38 -2.27
C GLY A 66 -7.78 7.77 -1.68
N ARG A 67 -8.81 8.28 -0.97
CA ARG A 67 -8.78 9.61 -0.33
C ARG A 67 -7.71 9.68 0.77
N ALA A 68 -7.65 8.68 1.63
CA ALA A 68 -6.66 8.63 2.71
C ALA A 68 -5.22 8.65 2.14
N LEU A 69 -4.94 7.84 1.11
CA LEU A 69 -3.65 7.83 0.45
C LEU A 69 -3.32 9.16 -0.21
N ASN A 70 -4.27 9.76 -0.94
CA ASN A 70 -4.05 11.05 -1.58
C ASN A 70 -3.75 12.15 -0.57
N LEU A 71 -4.47 12.19 0.56
CA LEU A 71 -4.20 13.14 1.66
C LEU A 71 -2.80 12.94 2.25
N GLY A 72 -2.43 11.69 2.54
CA GLY A 72 -1.11 11.36 3.06
C GLY A 72 0.01 11.76 2.10
N ILE A 73 -0.12 11.45 0.81
CA ILE A 73 0.88 11.79 -0.19
C ILE A 73 1.00 13.32 -0.36
N ARG A 74 -0.12 14.05 -0.40
CA ARG A 74 -0.10 15.54 -0.44
C ARG A 74 0.61 16.15 0.76
N ALA A 75 0.59 15.48 1.90
CA ALA A 75 1.22 15.94 3.14
C ALA A 75 2.75 15.76 3.16
N THR A 76 3.34 15.15 2.12
CA THR A 76 4.78 14.91 1.95
C THR A 76 5.34 15.68 0.75
N THR A 77 6.67 15.77 0.62
CA THR A 77 7.34 16.45 -0.51
C THR A 77 8.33 15.54 -1.27
N ALA A 78 8.56 14.32 -0.82
CA ALA A 78 9.54 13.41 -1.42
C ALA A 78 9.11 12.92 -2.81
N ASP A 79 10.08 12.64 -3.69
CA ASP A 79 9.84 12.15 -5.06
C ASP A 79 9.31 10.72 -5.10
N LEU A 80 9.66 9.92 -4.10
CA LEU A 80 9.20 8.55 -3.93
C LEU A 80 8.41 8.44 -2.62
N VAL A 81 7.21 7.88 -2.71
CA VAL A 81 6.33 7.74 -1.56
C VAL A 81 5.95 6.27 -1.36
N ALA A 82 6.46 5.69 -0.29
CA ALA A 82 6.04 4.36 0.15
C ALA A 82 4.66 4.43 0.82
N ILE A 83 3.87 3.40 0.62
CA ILE A 83 2.53 3.24 1.18
C ILE A 83 2.53 1.94 1.99
N LEU A 84 2.05 2.03 3.22
CA LEU A 84 2.05 0.91 4.14
C LEU A 84 0.75 0.88 4.94
N SER A 85 0.20 -0.31 5.21
CA SER A 85 -0.89 -0.46 6.17
C SER A 85 -0.36 -0.45 7.59
N GLY A 86 -1.13 0.07 8.55
CA GLY A 86 -0.73 0.21 9.96
C GLY A 86 -0.44 -1.10 10.68
N HIS A 87 -0.72 -2.24 10.05
CA HIS A 87 -0.47 -3.60 10.55
C HIS A 87 0.47 -4.42 9.64
N CYS A 88 1.19 -3.77 8.72
CA CYS A 88 2.20 -4.39 7.86
C CYS A 88 3.61 -4.05 8.35
N VAL A 89 4.27 -5.00 8.99
CA VAL A 89 5.59 -4.80 9.62
C VAL A 89 6.70 -5.13 8.62
N PRO A 90 7.59 -4.18 8.23
CA PRO A 90 8.76 -4.47 7.41
C PRO A 90 9.59 -5.63 7.96
N ALA A 91 9.84 -6.65 7.12
CA ALA A 91 10.50 -7.89 7.55
C ALA A 91 12.03 -7.72 7.73
N ASN A 92 12.62 -6.65 7.18
CA ASN A 92 14.06 -6.40 7.27
C ASN A 92 14.40 -4.90 7.17
N GLY A 93 15.61 -4.53 7.57
CA GLY A 93 16.08 -3.14 7.58
C GLY A 93 16.37 -2.52 6.21
N ARG A 94 16.19 -3.25 5.11
CA ARG A 94 16.40 -2.74 3.74
C ARG A 94 15.11 -2.67 2.91
N TRP A 95 13.96 -2.84 3.55
CA TRP A 95 12.66 -2.83 2.88
C TRP A 95 12.45 -1.58 2.03
N LEU A 96 12.67 -0.39 2.60
CA LEU A 96 12.46 0.87 1.90
C LEU A 96 13.45 1.05 0.74
N LEU A 97 14.73 0.71 0.97
CA LEU A 97 15.76 0.74 -0.07
C LEU A 97 15.43 -0.20 -1.24
N ARG A 98 14.90 -1.40 -0.96
CA ARG A 98 14.52 -2.38 -1.98
C ARG A 98 13.36 -1.88 -2.85
N LEU A 99 12.34 -1.27 -2.26
CA LEU A 99 11.27 -0.63 -3.03
C LEU A 99 11.86 0.46 -3.94
N ALA A 100 12.63 1.35 -3.36
CA ALA A 100 13.15 2.53 -4.04
C ALA A 100 14.13 2.22 -5.18
N ALA A 101 14.92 1.16 -5.05
CA ALA A 101 15.89 0.74 -6.08
C ALA A 101 15.24 0.45 -7.45
N ASN A 102 13.97 0.08 -7.49
CA ASN A 102 13.26 -0.16 -8.75
C ASN A 102 13.06 1.12 -9.58
N PHE A 103 13.04 2.29 -8.96
CA PHE A 103 12.82 3.57 -9.65
C PHE A 103 14.05 4.13 -10.37
N THR A 104 15.17 3.41 -10.36
CA THR A 104 16.30 3.64 -11.28
C THR A 104 15.91 3.38 -12.74
N VAL A 105 14.86 2.57 -12.95
CA VAL A 105 14.24 2.36 -14.26
C VAL A 105 13.18 3.45 -14.48
N PRO A 106 13.37 4.38 -15.46
CA PRO A 106 12.49 5.53 -15.63
C PRO A 106 11.02 5.18 -15.93
N SER A 107 10.76 4.04 -16.56
CA SER A 107 9.40 3.59 -16.91
C SER A 107 8.59 3.01 -15.75
N ILE A 108 9.18 2.82 -14.57
CA ILE A 108 8.46 2.32 -13.40
C ILE A 108 7.67 3.44 -12.72
N ALA A 109 6.35 3.31 -12.70
CA ALA A 109 5.44 4.22 -11.98
C ALA A 109 5.26 3.82 -10.52
N GLY A 110 5.20 2.52 -10.26
CA GLY A 110 4.96 1.97 -8.93
C GLY A 110 5.61 0.61 -8.73
N VAL A 111 5.86 0.28 -7.48
CA VAL A 111 6.44 -0.99 -7.03
C VAL A 111 5.59 -1.50 -5.87
N TYR A 112 5.29 -2.77 -5.82
CA TYR A 112 4.73 -3.40 -4.63
C TYR A 112 5.62 -4.54 -4.16
N GLY A 113 5.65 -4.73 -2.84
CA GLY A 113 6.47 -5.73 -2.19
C GLY A 113 5.66 -6.96 -1.78
N ARG A 114 6.37 -8.01 -1.41
CA ARG A 114 5.81 -9.25 -0.90
C ARG A 114 5.15 -9.04 0.46
N GLN A 115 4.05 -9.75 0.69
CA GLN A 115 3.41 -9.85 1.99
C GLN A 115 3.54 -11.29 2.48
N GLU A 116 4.03 -11.44 3.71
CA GLU A 116 4.28 -12.71 4.39
C GLU A 116 3.32 -12.86 5.57
N PRO A 117 2.83 -14.06 5.85
CA PRO A 117 2.08 -14.28 7.06
C PRO A 117 3.00 -14.26 8.28
N PHE A 118 2.47 -13.85 9.43
CA PHE A 118 3.13 -14.12 10.71
C PHE A 118 3.14 -15.63 11.01
N PRO A 119 4.05 -16.11 11.86
CA PRO A 119 4.11 -17.54 12.22
C PRO A 119 2.80 -18.09 12.81
N ASP A 120 2.07 -17.25 13.54
CA ASP A 120 0.79 -17.54 14.21
C ASP A 120 -0.45 -17.23 13.35
N SER A 121 -0.27 -16.74 12.11
CA SER A 121 -1.40 -16.53 11.18
C SER A 121 -2.15 -17.83 10.90
N SER A 122 -3.44 -17.70 10.61
CA SER A 122 -4.30 -18.84 10.25
C SER A 122 -3.79 -19.56 8.98
N ALA A 123 -4.15 -20.84 8.82
CA ALA A 123 -3.80 -21.59 7.62
C ALA A 123 -4.36 -20.96 6.33
N PHE A 124 -5.52 -20.30 6.42
CA PHE A 124 -6.12 -19.60 5.28
C PHE A 124 -5.34 -18.36 4.89
N ASP A 125 -4.95 -17.53 5.87
CA ASP A 125 -4.15 -16.34 5.62
C ASP A 125 -2.78 -16.73 5.05
N LYS A 126 -2.15 -17.77 5.59
CA LYS A 126 -0.89 -18.32 5.07
C LYS A 126 -1.02 -18.74 3.62
N ARG A 127 -2.06 -19.54 3.30
CA ARG A 127 -2.30 -19.98 1.93
C ARG A 127 -2.50 -18.78 1.00
N ASP A 128 -3.36 -17.83 1.37
CA ASP A 128 -3.71 -16.69 0.54
C ASP A 128 -2.49 -15.80 0.26
N LEU A 129 -1.68 -15.52 1.27
CA LEU A 129 -0.47 -14.72 1.09
C LEU A 129 0.58 -15.46 0.26
N TRP A 130 0.82 -16.74 0.50
CA TRP A 130 1.82 -17.52 -0.26
C TRP A 130 1.43 -17.80 -1.70
N THR A 131 0.13 -17.95 -2.00
CA THR A 131 -0.34 -18.12 -3.38
C THR A 131 -0.36 -16.81 -4.16
N THR A 132 -0.60 -15.68 -3.50
CA THR A 132 -0.66 -14.36 -4.14
C THR A 132 0.74 -13.77 -4.35
N PHE A 133 1.61 -13.86 -3.34
CA PHE A 133 2.93 -13.21 -3.35
C PHE A 133 4.05 -14.23 -3.52
N GLY A 134 4.44 -14.50 -4.77
CA GLY A 134 5.54 -15.39 -5.11
C GLY A 134 6.92 -14.83 -4.72
N ARG A 135 7.98 -15.55 -5.10
CA ARG A 135 9.38 -15.19 -4.80
C ARG A 135 10.13 -14.55 -5.95
N ASP A 136 9.53 -14.54 -7.14
CA ASP A 136 10.18 -14.05 -8.35
C ASP A 136 9.81 -12.61 -8.64
N ARG A 137 10.83 -11.79 -8.89
CA ARG A 137 10.65 -10.40 -9.32
C ARG A 137 9.95 -10.34 -10.67
N ARG A 138 9.03 -9.40 -10.84
CA ARG A 138 8.27 -9.21 -12.09
C ARG A 138 8.17 -7.72 -12.45
N VAL A 139 8.09 -7.45 -13.77
CA VAL A 139 7.71 -6.14 -14.29
C VAL A 139 6.45 -6.33 -15.15
N GLN A 140 5.37 -5.69 -14.72
CA GLN A 140 4.04 -5.83 -15.27
C GLN A 140 3.75 -4.68 -16.23
N ARG A 141 3.22 -5.01 -17.42
CA ARG A 141 2.82 -4.04 -18.45
C ARG A 141 1.32 -4.08 -18.75
N ARG A 142 0.64 -5.19 -18.40
CA ARG A 142 -0.77 -5.44 -18.66
C ARG A 142 -1.50 -6.06 -17.47
N ASP A 143 -0.78 -6.68 -16.55
CA ASP A 143 -1.35 -7.17 -15.30
C ASP A 143 -1.47 -5.98 -14.34
N HIS A 144 -2.69 -5.68 -13.91
CA HIS A 144 -3.01 -4.53 -13.06
C HIS A 144 -2.91 -4.83 -11.57
N PHE A 145 -2.34 -5.98 -11.20
CA PHE A 145 -2.16 -6.29 -9.79
C PHE A 145 -1.18 -5.31 -9.15
N PHE A 146 -1.65 -4.59 -8.16
CA PHE A 146 -0.91 -3.67 -7.33
C PHE A 146 -1.52 -3.70 -5.94
N HIS A 147 -0.76 -3.53 -4.86
CA HIS A 147 -1.32 -3.70 -3.53
C HIS A 147 -0.74 -2.68 -2.53
N ASN A 148 -1.55 -1.71 -2.13
CA ASN A 148 -1.18 -0.59 -1.29
C ASN A 148 -0.95 -0.93 0.19
N ALA A 149 -1.10 -2.18 0.62
CA ALA A 149 -0.64 -2.57 1.95
C ALA A 149 0.89 -2.58 2.06
N ASN A 150 1.61 -2.72 0.92
CA ASN A 150 3.07 -2.66 0.82
C ASN A 150 3.48 -2.22 -0.58
N SER A 151 3.60 -0.93 -0.82
CA SER A 151 3.94 -0.40 -2.13
C SER A 151 4.75 0.90 -2.06
N MET A 152 5.21 1.38 -3.22
CA MET A 152 5.82 2.70 -3.39
C MET A 152 5.44 3.24 -4.77
N VAL A 153 5.18 4.53 -4.86
CA VAL A 153 4.82 5.22 -6.09
C VAL A 153 5.78 6.37 -6.40
N ARG A 154 5.96 6.64 -7.69
CA ARG A 154 6.63 7.86 -8.16
C ARG A 154 5.66 9.02 -8.03
N ARG A 155 6.01 10.03 -7.23
CA ARG A 155 5.17 11.21 -6.99
C ARG A 155 4.74 11.91 -8.28
N SER A 156 5.64 12.09 -9.25
CA SER A 156 5.31 12.77 -10.51
C SER A 156 4.22 12.05 -11.29
N VAL A 157 4.19 10.70 -11.27
CA VAL A 157 3.13 9.91 -11.89
C VAL A 157 1.84 9.99 -11.09
N TRP A 158 1.91 9.83 -9.76
CA TRP A 158 0.75 10.00 -8.89
C TRP A 158 0.14 11.40 -9.02
N SER A 159 0.93 12.46 -9.14
CA SER A 159 0.42 13.83 -9.30
C SER A 159 -0.40 14.01 -10.57
N SER A 160 -0.07 13.28 -11.65
CA SER A 160 -0.82 13.28 -12.90
C SER A 160 -2.03 12.33 -12.84
N VAL A 161 -1.91 11.25 -12.09
CA VAL A 161 -2.93 10.20 -11.97
C VAL A 161 -3.09 9.83 -10.48
N PRO A 162 -3.80 10.63 -9.67
CA PRO A 162 -4.03 10.30 -8.27
C PRO A 162 -4.92 9.05 -8.12
N PHE A 163 -4.90 8.45 -6.93
CA PHE A 163 -5.82 7.35 -6.61
C PHE A 163 -7.28 7.82 -6.73
N ASN A 164 -8.14 6.95 -7.22
CA ASN A 164 -9.56 7.25 -7.35
C ASN A 164 -10.25 7.22 -5.97
N GLU A 165 -10.71 8.37 -5.51
CA GLU A 165 -11.33 8.53 -4.20
C GLU A 165 -12.78 8.01 -4.13
N ALA A 166 -13.43 7.78 -5.28
CA ALA A 166 -14.80 7.29 -5.32
C ALA A 166 -14.94 5.76 -5.21
N LEU A 167 -13.81 5.03 -5.26
CA LEU A 167 -13.84 3.57 -5.18
C LEU A 167 -13.90 3.10 -3.72
N PRO A 168 -14.76 2.14 -3.39
CA PRO A 168 -14.88 1.57 -2.04
C PRO A 168 -13.77 0.55 -1.70
N GLY A 169 -12.68 0.53 -2.44
CA GLY A 169 -11.55 -0.39 -2.37
C GLY A 169 -10.98 -0.62 -3.76
N VAL A 170 -9.89 -1.39 -3.85
CA VAL A 170 -9.16 -1.71 -5.11
C VAL A 170 -8.69 -0.46 -5.88
N GLU A 171 -8.52 0.66 -5.19
CA GLU A 171 -7.97 1.90 -5.73
C GLU A 171 -6.56 1.71 -6.29
N ASP A 172 -5.84 0.71 -5.77
CA ASP A 172 -4.52 0.29 -6.19
C ASP A 172 -4.54 -0.34 -7.58
N ARG A 173 -5.43 -1.31 -7.83
CA ARG A 173 -5.58 -1.95 -9.14
C ARG A 173 -6.10 -1.00 -10.21
N ASP A 174 -7.05 -0.11 -9.86
CA ASP A 174 -7.52 0.94 -10.76
C ASP A 174 -6.38 1.89 -11.12
N TRP A 175 -5.57 2.30 -10.15
CA TRP A 175 -4.41 3.14 -10.40
C TRP A 175 -3.40 2.45 -11.31
N ALA A 176 -3.06 1.19 -11.03
CA ALA A 176 -2.14 0.41 -11.85
C ALA A 176 -2.61 0.30 -13.31
N ARG A 177 -3.91 0.03 -13.53
CA ARG A 177 -4.50 0.02 -14.88
C ARG A 177 -4.32 1.36 -15.59
N ARG A 178 -4.74 2.47 -14.95
CA ARG A 178 -4.68 3.81 -15.55
C ARG A 178 -3.26 4.24 -15.91
N VAL A 179 -2.26 3.96 -15.07
CA VAL A 179 -0.88 4.30 -15.40
C VAL A 179 -0.30 3.40 -16.48
N GLN A 180 -0.68 2.11 -16.53
CA GLN A 180 -0.24 1.19 -17.58
C GLN A 180 -0.85 1.53 -18.96
N GLU A 181 -2.10 2.03 -19.00
CA GLU A 181 -2.71 2.58 -20.22
C GLU A 181 -1.93 3.80 -20.78
N MET A 182 -1.22 4.52 -19.92
CA MET A 182 -0.33 5.62 -20.30
C MET A 182 1.10 5.15 -20.66
N GLY A 183 1.36 3.83 -20.68
CA GLY A 183 2.65 3.25 -21.04
C GLY A 183 3.61 3.03 -19.86
N TRP A 184 3.21 3.33 -18.63
CA TRP A 184 4.00 3.04 -17.44
C TRP A 184 4.01 1.56 -17.09
N GLN A 185 4.95 1.16 -16.23
CA GLN A 185 5.12 -0.21 -15.77
C GLN A 185 5.01 -0.27 -14.25
N ILE A 186 4.55 -1.42 -13.75
CA ILE A 186 4.51 -1.76 -12.33
C ILE A 186 5.54 -2.85 -12.06
N ALA A 187 6.33 -2.71 -11.00
CA ALA A 187 7.26 -3.75 -10.57
C ALA A 187 6.74 -4.48 -9.32
N TYR A 188 7.03 -5.77 -9.24
CA TYR A 188 6.92 -6.57 -8.02
C TYR A 188 8.32 -6.86 -7.49
N GLU A 189 8.58 -6.48 -6.23
CA GLU A 189 9.86 -6.67 -5.55
C GLU A 189 9.70 -7.58 -4.33
N PRO A 190 9.97 -8.89 -4.47
CA PRO A 190 9.76 -9.84 -3.38
C PRO A 190 10.72 -9.65 -2.19
N GLN A 191 11.87 -8.99 -2.38
CA GLN A 191 12.82 -8.73 -1.29
C GLN A 191 12.40 -7.55 -0.41
N ALA A 192 11.45 -6.72 -0.87
CA ALA A 192 10.79 -5.70 -0.06
C ALA A 192 9.58 -6.30 0.66
N SER A 193 9.81 -7.28 1.53
CA SER A 193 8.75 -8.01 2.21
C SER A 193 8.32 -7.34 3.51
N VAL A 194 7.03 -7.53 3.83
CA VAL A 194 6.43 -7.18 5.12
C VAL A 194 5.70 -8.39 5.69
N TYR A 195 5.63 -8.50 7.01
CA TYR A 195 4.69 -9.38 7.68
C TYR A 195 3.33 -8.70 7.74
N HIS A 196 2.29 -9.37 7.25
CA HIS A 196 0.92 -8.86 7.23
C HIS A 196 0.09 -9.60 8.29
N PHE A 197 -0.60 -8.85 9.15
CA PHE A 197 -1.34 -9.41 10.28
C PHE A 197 -2.44 -10.39 9.87
N HIS A 198 -3.10 -10.11 8.77
CA HIS A 198 -4.15 -10.98 8.20
C HIS A 198 -3.90 -11.19 6.71
N GLY A 199 -4.56 -12.21 6.12
CA GLY A 199 -4.54 -12.42 4.67
C GLY A 199 -5.24 -11.30 3.91
N ILE A 200 -5.09 -11.30 2.60
CA ILE A 200 -5.71 -10.30 1.71
C ILE A 200 -7.25 -10.29 1.79
N HIS A 201 -7.86 -11.36 2.27
CA HIS A 201 -9.32 -11.50 2.41
C HIS A 201 -9.86 -11.19 3.82
N GLN A 202 -9.00 -10.69 4.73
CA GLN A 202 -9.37 -10.20 6.08
C GLN A 202 -10.37 -11.11 6.84
N GLY A 203 -9.98 -12.36 7.05
CA GLY A 203 -10.75 -13.25 7.91
C GLY A 203 -12.08 -13.77 7.34
N ARG A 204 -12.23 -13.81 6.00
CA ARG A 204 -13.41 -14.32 5.29
C ARG A 204 -14.65 -13.42 5.35
N ASP A 205 -14.48 -12.12 5.32
CA ASP A 205 -15.60 -11.19 5.12
C ASP A 205 -16.18 -11.40 3.71
N GLU A 206 -17.27 -12.15 3.62
CA GLU A 206 -17.94 -12.49 2.35
C GLU A 206 -18.48 -11.23 1.65
N ASP A 207 -19.04 -10.29 2.39
CA ASP A 207 -19.56 -9.03 1.83
C ASP A 207 -18.43 -8.20 1.21
N ARG A 208 -17.26 -8.18 1.85
CA ARG A 208 -16.08 -7.54 1.28
C ARG A 208 -15.60 -8.27 0.04
N ALA A 209 -15.56 -9.61 0.04
CA ALA A 209 -15.15 -10.40 -1.12
C ALA A 209 -16.06 -10.12 -2.31
N VAL A 210 -17.38 -10.05 -2.12
CA VAL A 210 -18.36 -9.70 -3.15
C VAL A 210 -18.14 -8.27 -3.67
N ARG A 211 -17.93 -7.29 -2.78
CA ARG A 211 -17.64 -5.90 -3.20
C ARG A 211 -16.37 -5.82 -4.02
N VAL A 212 -15.30 -6.47 -3.58
CA VAL A 212 -14.01 -6.50 -4.30
C VAL A 212 -14.15 -7.16 -5.66
N ALA A 213 -14.84 -8.31 -5.75
CA ALA A 213 -15.08 -9.01 -7.02
C ALA A 213 -15.82 -8.11 -8.02
N ARG A 214 -16.91 -7.46 -7.62
CA ARG A 214 -17.68 -6.54 -8.48
C ARG A 214 -16.81 -5.40 -9.02
N VAL A 215 -15.95 -4.80 -8.19
CA VAL A 215 -15.10 -3.70 -8.66
C VAL A 215 -14.01 -4.22 -9.60
N ILE A 216 -13.45 -5.41 -9.37
CA ILE A 216 -12.50 -6.04 -10.30
C ILE A 216 -13.16 -6.32 -11.65
N GLU A 217 -14.36 -6.87 -11.65
CA GLU A 217 -15.15 -7.10 -12.87
C GLU A 217 -15.38 -5.81 -13.66
N LEU A 218 -15.76 -4.71 -12.97
CA LEU A 218 -15.92 -3.40 -13.60
C LEU A 218 -14.61 -2.86 -14.20
N ILE A 219 -13.48 -3.08 -13.55
CA ILE A 219 -12.16 -2.68 -14.06
C ILE A 219 -11.81 -3.50 -15.30
N GLN A 220 -12.06 -4.80 -15.28
CA GLN A 220 -11.78 -5.70 -16.39
C GLN A 220 -12.68 -5.41 -17.62
N SER A 221 -13.97 -5.21 -17.41
CA SER A 221 -14.91 -4.90 -18.51
C SER A 221 -14.58 -3.58 -19.23
N ARG A 222 -14.12 -2.56 -18.49
CA ARG A 222 -13.63 -1.30 -19.08
C ARG A 222 -12.35 -1.48 -19.88
N ALA A 223 -11.47 -2.41 -19.47
CA ALA A 223 -10.23 -2.72 -20.19
C ALA A 223 -10.47 -3.51 -21.50
N THR A 224 -11.57 -4.29 -21.57
CA THR A 224 -11.93 -5.08 -22.77
C THR A 224 -12.79 -4.31 -23.79
N GLY A 225 -13.24 -3.09 -23.46
CA GLY A 225 -14.03 -2.27 -24.38
C GLY A 225 -15.49 -2.73 -24.58
N GLU A 226 -15.95 -3.69 -23.81
CA GLU A 226 -17.35 -4.10 -23.81
C GLU A 226 -18.21 -3.02 -23.13
N ARG A 227 -18.80 -2.17 -23.98
CA ARG A 227 -19.88 -1.28 -23.55
C ARG A 227 -21.16 -2.10 -23.44
N SER A 228 -21.68 -2.19 -22.24
CA SER A 228 -23.07 -2.61 -22.01
C SER A 228 -24.03 -1.58 -22.53
#